data_733e631817ba1c6f0533efb07b4b9b2c
#
_entry.id   733e631817ba1c6f0533efb07b4b9b2c
#
_cell.length_a   1.000
_cell.length_b   1.000
_cell.length_c   1.000
_cell.angle_alpha   90.00
_cell.angle_beta   90.00
_cell.angle_gamma   90.00
#
_symmetry.space_group_name_H-M   'P 1'
#
loop_
_entity.id
_entity.type
_entity.pdbx_description
1 polymer ?
#
loop_
_entity_poly.entity_id
_entity_poly.type
_entity_poly.pdbx_seq_one_letter_code
_entity_poly.pdbx_strand_id
1 'polypeptide(L)'
;MNVLIFLRRSQTEKNLPTVIVFAGGMGTQIFQAAAYFSLKRAGHTVYADLSYFDTEAKIAETGKAGQLTHWFWQLDQFGLPKSSFDRAPAYNKHSADILSDGPRMAELGREALAQADIRAHFRDVGNVRDTLPEDVLSSFLCIHIRRGDYVNVASHLISDEEFISLIRKFSGLINNAVILSDSPIGPDFRNTISPFFKTTLFLDNIDSYASHRIMRAARILICSNSTFSLTAAALNPNALVFIPKKWVEGKNRHVDEAPIQSRCLFQIMENS
;
A
#
# COMPACT_ATOMS: atom_id res chain seq x y z
N MET A 1 -8.74 -7.60 19.88
CA MET A 1 -8.37 -6.63 20.93
C MET A 1 -8.60 -5.25 20.35
N ASN A 2 -9.27 -4.40 21.07
CA ASN A 2 -10.17 -3.36 20.58
C ASN A 2 -9.50 -2.16 19.88
N VAL A 3 -10.03 -1.78 18.69
CA VAL A 3 -9.95 -0.46 18.02
C VAL A 3 -10.30 0.71 18.98
N LEU A 4 -10.76 0.41 20.18
CA LEU A 4 -11.24 1.35 21.20
C LEU A 4 -10.15 2.16 21.94
N ILE A 5 -8.87 1.91 21.74
CA ILE A 5 -7.83 2.55 22.54
C ILE A 5 -7.48 3.95 22.02
N PHE A 6 -7.68 4.24 20.74
CA PHE A 6 -7.31 5.54 20.14
C PHE A 6 -8.41 6.62 20.21
N LEU A 7 -9.63 6.27 20.59
CA LEU A 7 -10.74 7.24 20.73
C LEU A 7 -10.99 7.67 22.19
N ARG A 8 -10.00 7.60 23.08
CA ARG A 8 -10.10 8.28 24.39
C ARG A 8 -9.99 9.80 24.21
N ARG A 9 -10.96 10.37 23.50
CA ARG A 9 -11.30 11.79 23.62
C ARG A 9 -12.14 11.99 24.86
N SER A 10 -12.00 13.17 25.49
CA SER A 10 -12.82 13.58 26.64
C SER A 10 -14.30 13.42 26.28
N GLN A 11 -15.14 13.10 27.25
CA GLN A 11 -16.58 12.85 27.06
C GLN A 11 -17.36 13.99 26.38
N THR A 12 -16.76 15.18 26.25
CA THR A 12 -17.36 16.38 25.63
C THR A 12 -17.19 16.47 24.10
N GLU A 13 -16.32 15.66 23.46
CA GLU A 13 -16.08 15.70 21.98
C GLU A 13 -16.87 14.63 21.20
N LYS A 14 -17.86 14.01 21.80
CA LYS A 14 -18.49 12.76 21.31
C LYS A 14 -19.36 12.86 20.08
N ASN A 15 -19.64 14.01 19.48
CA ASN A 15 -20.67 14.17 18.46
C ASN A 15 -20.22 14.79 17.11
N LEU A 16 -18.94 15.09 16.93
CA LEU A 16 -18.53 15.60 15.63
C LEU A 16 -18.36 14.46 14.61
N PRO A 17 -18.89 14.62 13.39
CA PRO A 17 -18.65 13.68 12.32
C PRO A 17 -17.15 13.65 11.97
N THR A 18 -16.66 12.50 11.56
CA THR A 18 -15.30 12.35 11.03
C THR A 18 -15.33 12.60 9.53
N VAL A 19 -14.44 13.44 9.03
CA VAL A 19 -14.24 13.63 7.60
C VAL A 19 -12.87 13.09 7.22
N ILE A 20 -12.85 12.09 6.35
CA ILE A 20 -11.62 11.56 5.77
C ILE A 20 -11.37 12.26 4.45
N VAL A 21 -10.25 12.97 4.38
CA VAL A 21 -9.78 13.64 3.15
C VAL A 21 -9.02 12.63 2.30
N PHE A 22 -9.62 12.21 1.21
CA PHE A 22 -8.98 11.30 0.26
C PHE A 22 -8.01 12.06 -0.64
N ALA A 23 -6.77 11.59 -0.70
CA ALA A 23 -5.71 12.16 -1.52
C ALA A 23 -4.61 11.12 -1.79
N GLY A 24 -3.67 11.44 -2.66
CA GLY A 24 -2.48 10.65 -2.90
C GLY A 24 -2.68 9.42 -3.79
N GLY A 25 -1.68 8.54 -3.82
CA GLY A 25 -1.66 7.35 -4.64
C GLY A 25 -2.48 6.18 -4.07
N MET A 26 -2.54 5.09 -4.82
CA MET A 26 -3.36 3.90 -4.52
C MET A 26 -3.20 3.39 -3.08
N GLY A 27 -1.98 3.27 -2.57
CA GLY A 27 -1.75 2.78 -1.22
C GLY A 27 -2.37 3.68 -0.14
N THR A 28 -2.23 5.00 -0.30
CA THR A 28 -2.86 5.98 0.60
C THR A 28 -4.38 5.90 0.50
N GLN A 29 -4.93 5.83 -0.72
CA GLN A 29 -6.38 5.70 -0.94
C GLN A 29 -6.95 4.41 -0.31
N ILE A 30 -6.21 3.29 -0.36
CA ILE A 30 -6.60 2.03 0.30
C ILE A 30 -6.65 2.20 1.82
N PHE A 31 -5.67 2.86 2.44
CA PHE A 31 -5.70 3.14 3.88
C PHE A 31 -6.87 4.02 4.27
N GLN A 32 -7.14 5.08 3.49
CA GLN A 32 -8.25 6.00 3.72
C GLN A 32 -9.60 5.28 3.61
N ALA A 33 -9.78 4.42 2.60
CA ALA A 33 -10.98 3.63 2.43
C ALA A 33 -11.16 2.60 3.55
N ALA A 34 -10.10 1.92 3.95
CA ALA A 34 -10.14 0.96 5.05
C ALA A 34 -10.52 1.64 6.38
N ALA A 35 -9.94 2.80 6.67
CA ALA A 35 -10.30 3.61 7.84
C ALA A 35 -11.77 4.06 7.77
N TYR A 36 -12.23 4.51 6.60
CA TYR A 36 -13.63 4.88 6.37
C TYR A 36 -14.59 3.74 6.73
N PHE A 37 -14.40 2.57 6.16
CA PHE A 37 -15.27 1.41 6.42
C PHE A 37 -15.19 0.94 7.88
N SER A 38 -14.00 0.96 8.47
CA SER A 38 -13.81 0.56 9.86
C SER A 38 -14.55 1.49 10.83
N LEU A 39 -14.45 2.80 10.64
CA LEU A 39 -15.14 3.79 11.46
C LEU A 39 -16.66 3.71 11.25
N LYS A 40 -17.13 3.57 10.02
CA LYS A 40 -18.56 3.38 9.73
C LYS A 40 -19.12 2.15 10.44
N ARG A 41 -18.39 1.03 10.38
CA ARG A 41 -18.76 -0.20 11.06
C ARG A 41 -18.82 -0.04 12.58
N ALA A 42 -17.92 0.78 13.14
CA ALA A 42 -17.92 1.10 14.57
C ALA A 42 -19.06 2.05 15.00
N GLY A 43 -19.94 2.45 14.07
CA GLY A 43 -21.09 3.31 14.33
C GLY A 43 -20.79 4.81 14.32
N HIS A 44 -19.61 5.23 13.83
CA HIS A 44 -19.29 6.64 13.70
C HIS A 44 -20.00 7.25 12.47
N THR A 45 -20.37 8.52 12.58
CA THR A 45 -20.76 9.33 11.42
C THR A 45 -19.49 9.70 10.67
N VAL A 46 -19.29 9.13 9.47
CA VAL A 46 -18.07 9.31 8.65
C VAL A 46 -18.45 9.74 7.26
N TYR A 47 -17.75 10.75 6.78
CA TYR A 47 -17.87 11.27 5.42
C TYR A 47 -16.50 11.23 4.71
N ALA A 48 -16.54 11.17 3.38
CA ALA A 48 -15.38 11.26 2.51
C ALA A 48 -15.33 12.63 1.82
N ASP A 49 -14.22 13.34 1.97
CA ASP A 49 -13.90 14.47 1.11
C ASP A 49 -13.09 13.94 -0.09
N LEU A 50 -13.72 13.97 -1.26
CA LEU A 50 -13.16 13.50 -2.53
C LEU A 50 -12.76 14.68 -3.45
N SER A 51 -12.75 15.91 -2.93
CA SER A 51 -12.51 17.13 -3.72
C SER A 51 -11.14 17.13 -4.42
N TYR A 52 -10.16 16.44 -3.83
CA TYR A 52 -8.84 16.26 -4.43
C TYR A 52 -8.90 15.62 -5.82
N PHE A 53 -9.85 14.70 -6.05
CA PHE A 53 -10.03 13.96 -7.31
C PHE A 53 -11.07 14.58 -8.23
N ASP A 54 -11.76 15.63 -7.80
CA ASP A 54 -12.73 16.35 -8.63
C ASP A 54 -12.05 17.46 -9.45
N THR A 55 -10.76 17.66 -9.27
CA THR A 55 -9.97 18.73 -9.88
C THR A 55 -9.27 18.31 -11.17
N GLU A 56 -9.90 17.51 -12.03
CA GLU A 56 -9.38 17.23 -13.39
C GLU A 56 -9.03 18.54 -14.15
N ALA A 57 -9.75 19.62 -13.86
CA ALA A 57 -9.45 20.95 -14.39
C ALA A 57 -8.09 21.49 -13.90
N LYS A 58 -7.67 21.23 -12.65
CA LYS A 58 -6.37 21.68 -12.13
C LYS A 58 -5.20 20.93 -12.76
N ILE A 59 -5.41 19.70 -13.22
CA ILE A 59 -4.41 18.90 -13.91
C ILE A 59 -4.07 19.52 -15.25
N ALA A 60 -5.08 20.01 -15.97
CA ALA A 60 -4.90 20.73 -17.22
C ALA A 60 -4.16 22.05 -17.03
N GLU A 61 -4.37 22.76 -15.91
CA GLU A 61 -3.72 24.04 -15.61
C GLU A 61 -2.23 23.90 -15.28
N THR A 62 -1.79 22.84 -14.63
CA THR A 62 -0.41 22.76 -14.13
C THR A 62 0.60 22.23 -15.12
N GLY A 63 0.17 21.68 -16.26
CA GLY A 63 1.04 21.17 -17.33
C GLY A 63 1.98 20.02 -16.89
N LYS A 64 1.82 19.49 -15.69
CA LYS A 64 2.68 18.45 -15.10
C LYS A 64 2.16 17.03 -15.38
N ALA A 65 1.85 16.74 -16.62
CA ALA A 65 1.29 15.47 -17.07
C ALA A 65 2.16 14.23 -16.73
N GLY A 66 3.47 14.38 -16.53
CA GLY A 66 4.40 13.27 -16.30
C GLY A 66 4.51 12.76 -14.85
N GLN A 67 3.87 13.41 -13.86
CA GLN A 67 3.95 13.05 -12.44
C GLN A 67 2.60 12.65 -11.82
N LEU A 68 1.60 12.36 -12.63
CA LEU A 68 0.19 12.38 -12.25
C LEU A 68 -0.40 11.06 -11.73
N THR A 69 0.39 10.04 -11.42
CA THR A 69 -0.13 8.79 -10.83
C THR A 69 -0.82 8.99 -9.47
N HIS A 70 -0.60 10.12 -8.82
CA HIS A 70 -1.15 10.43 -7.50
C HIS A 70 -2.46 11.24 -7.53
N TRP A 71 -2.95 11.65 -8.71
CA TRP A 71 -4.09 12.57 -8.86
C TRP A 71 -5.39 11.88 -9.27
N PHE A 72 -5.34 10.60 -9.60
CA PHE A 72 -6.50 9.85 -10.07
C PHE A 72 -7.09 8.98 -8.97
N TRP A 73 -8.40 8.82 -9.02
CA TRP A 73 -9.09 7.82 -8.23
C TRP A 73 -8.70 6.42 -8.71
N GLN A 74 -8.18 5.60 -7.83
CA GLN A 74 -7.64 4.28 -8.17
C GLN A 74 -8.41 3.13 -7.53
N LEU A 75 -9.42 3.42 -6.72
CA LEU A 75 -10.18 2.38 -6.03
C LEU A 75 -11.29 1.75 -6.88
N ASP A 76 -11.60 2.28 -8.05
CA ASP A 76 -12.51 1.63 -9.02
C ASP A 76 -12.08 0.19 -9.33
N GLN A 77 -10.79 -0.03 -9.37
CA GLN A 77 -10.16 -1.32 -9.63
C GLN A 77 -10.43 -2.37 -8.52
N PHE A 78 -10.87 -1.92 -7.36
CA PHE A 78 -11.30 -2.76 -6.25
C PHE A 78 -12.81 -2.84 -6.10
N GLY A 79 -13.57 -2.37 -7.10
CA GLY A 79 -15.01 -2.27 -7.04
C GLY A 79 -15.51 -1.17 -6.08
N LEU A 80 -14.68 -0.17 -5.80
CA LEU A 80 -14.98 0.95 -4.92
C LEU A 80 -14.97 2.29 -5.69
N PRO A 81 -16.00 2.57 -6.52
CA PRO A 81 -16.14 3.86 -7.16
C PRO A 81 -16.36 4.97 -6.13
N LYS A 82 -16.12 6.22 -6.51
CA LYS A 82 -16.37 7.40 -5.64
C LYS A 82 -17.76 7.40 -5.01
N SER A 83 -18.76 6.83 -5.69
CA SER A 83 -20.13 6.68 -5.21
C SER A 83 -20.31 5.69 -4.06
N SER A 84 -19.29 4.89 -3.75
CA SER A 84 -19.30 3.99 -2.58
C SER A 84 -19.12 4.73 -1.24
N PHE A 85 -18.85 6.03 -1.29
CA PHE A 85 -18.52 6.84 -0.12
C PHE A 85 -19.54 7.97 0.06
N ASP A 86 -20.01 8.17 1.29
CA ASP A 86 -20.87 9.30 1.64
C ASP A 86 -20.02 10.58 1.57
N ARG A 87 -20.37 11.47 0.64
CA ARG A 87 -19.62 12.72 0.46
C ARG A 87 -19.81 13.65 1.65
N ALA A 88 -18.72 14.29 2.06
CA ALA A 88 -18.75 15.29 3.11
C ALA A 88 -19.59 16.49 2.67
N PRO A 89 -20.52 16.98 3.52
CA PRO A 89 -21.09 18.32 3.35
C PRO A 89 -20.00 19.37 3.56
N ALA A 90 -20.32 20.63 3.33
CA ALA A 90 -19.37 21.71 3.67
C ALA A 90 -18.99 21.62 5.17
N TYR A 91 -17.69 21.60 5.45
CA TYR A 91 -17.16 21.39 6.79
C TYR A 91 -15.96 22.29 7.09
N ASN A 92 -15.63 22.40 8.37
CA ASN A 92 -14.41 23.04 8.86
C ASN A 92 -13.93 22.33 10.15
N LYS A 93 -12.78 22.77 10.68
CA LYS A 93 -12.18 22.17 11.89
C LYS A 93 -13.02 22.27 13.18
N HIS A 94 -14.08 23.08 13.18
CA HIS A 94 -15.01 23.22 14.32
C HIS A 94 -16.26 22.35 14.14
N SER A 95 -16.56 21.90 12.93
CA SER A 95 -17.75 21.10 12.61
C SER A 95 -17.44 19.63 12.35
N ALA A 96 -16.17 19.25 12.22
CA ALA A 96 -15.76 17.88 11.96
C ALA A 96 -14.37 17.55 12.53
N ASP A 97 -14.13 16.27 12.83
CA ASP A 97 -12.80 15.70 13.03
C ASP A 97 -12.21 15.36 11.67
N ILE A 98 -11.18 16.09 11.27
CA ILE A 98 -10.59 15.96 9.94
C ILE A 98 -9.41 15.00 9.99
N LEU A 99 -9.49 13.92 9.23
CA LEU A 99 -8.42 12.95 9.02
C LEU A 99 -7.86 13.13 7.59
N SER A 100 -6.74 13.80 7.49
CA SER A 100 -5.96 13.92 6.26
C SER A 100 -4.84 12.88 6.21
N ASP A 101 -4.11 12.84 5.09
CA ASP A 101 -2.91 12.00 4.95
C ASP A 101 -1.90 12.30 6.08
N GLY A 102 -1.21 11.26 6.52
CA GLY A 102 -0.22 11.35 7.58
C GLY A 102 -0.19 10.12 8.50
N PRO A 103 0.64 10.17 9.56
CA PRO A 103 0.87 9.01 10.43
C PRO A 103 -0.40 8.43 11.05
N ARG A 104 -1.33 9.29 11.50
CA ARG A 104 -2.60 8.86 12.11
C ARG A 104 -3.48 8.11 11.11
N MET A 105 -3.56 8.60 9.87
CA MET A 105 -4.32 7.94 8.81
C MET A 105 -3.70 6.60 8.43
N ALA A 106 -2.37 6.55 8.29
CA ALA A 106 -1.67 5.31 7.97
C ALA A 106 -1.86 4.25 9.07
N GLU A 107 -1.85 4.65 10.34
CA GLU A 107 -2.10 3.76 11.48
C GLU A 107 -3.53 3.21 11.46
N LEU A 108 -4.53 4.09 11.37
CA LEU A 108 -5.95 3.69 11.30
C LEU A 108 -6.23 2.77 10.10
N GLY A 109 -5.69 3.10 8.95
CA GLY A 109 -5.84 2.28 7.74
C GLY A 109 -5.20 0.90 7.90
N ARG A 110 -4.02 0.83 8.50
CA ARG A 110 -3.32 -0.43 8.78
C ARG A 110 -4.10 -1.30 9.77
N GLU A 111 -4.58 -0.72 10.88
CA GLU A 111 -5.41 -1.44 11.86
C GLU A 111 -6.73 -1.92 11.24
N ALA A 112 -7.32 -1.10 10.38
CA ALA A 112 -8.53 -1.48 9.66
C ALA A 112 -8.27 -2.67 8.72
N LEU A 113 -7.18 -2.64 7.93
CA LEU A 113 -6.81 -3.74 7.05
C LEU A 113 -6.40 -5.03 7.79
N ALA A 114 -6.10 -4.98 9.07
CA ALA A 114 -5.93 -6.18 9.88
C ALA A 114 -7.23 -6.99 10.03
N GLN A 115 -8.39 -6.37 9.76
CA GLN A 115 -9.71 -6.96 9.93
C GLN A 115 -10.20 -7.59 8.62
N ALA A 116 -10.60 -8.87 8.65
CA ALA A 116 -10.97 -9.63 7.45
C ALA A 116 -12.18 -9.06 6.71
N ASP A 117 -13.17 -8.57 7.44
CA ASP A 117 -14.37 -7.98 6.88
C ASP A 117 -14.09 -6.62 6.20
N ILE A 118 -13.15 -5.84 6.72
CA ILE A 118 -12.69 -4.62 6.05
C ILE A 118 -11.95 -4.95 4.75
N ARG A 119 -11.06 -5.95 4.76
CA ARG A 119 -10.40 -6.39 3.52
C ARG A 119 -11.37 -6.90 2.47
N ALA A 120 -12.50 -7.47 2.88
CA ALA A 120 -13.51 -7.97 1.96
C ALA A 120 -14.18 -6.87 1.09
N HIS A 121 -14.02 -5.58 1.45
CA HIS A 121 -14.42 -4.46 0.60
C HIS A 121 -13.54 -4.31 -0.64
N PHE A 122 -12.28 -4.74 -0.58
CA PHE A 122 -11.31 -4.58 -1.67
C PHE A 122 -11.34 -5.82 -2.58
N ARG A 123 -12.29 -5.84 -3.51
CA ARG A 123 -12.48 -6.95 -4.44
C ARG A 123 -11.77 -6.66 -5.76
N ASP A 124 -11.03 -7.64 -6.27
CA ASP A 124 -10.43 -7.51 -7.60
C ASP A 124 -11.48 -7.51 -8.69
N VAL A 125 -11.44 -6.50 -9.56
CA VAL A 125 -12.26 -6.44 -10.77
C VAL A 125 -11.62 -7.23 -11.92
N GLY A 126 -10.32 -7.58 -11.80
CA GLY A 126 -9.57 -8.33 -12.80
C GLY A 126 -8.92 -9.61 -12.26
N ASN A 127 -8.18 -10.30 -13.11
CA ASN A 127 -7.49 -11.54 -12.77
C ASN A 127 -5.97 -11.40 -12.91
N VAL A 128 -5.20 -11.88 -11.93
CA VAL A 128 -3.73 -11.93 -12.00
C VAL A 128 -3.24 -12.85 -13.14
N ARG A 129 -4.04 -13.82 -13.56
CA ARG A 129 -3.72 -14.70 -14.68
C ARG A 129 -3.55 -13.98 -16.02
N ASP A 130 -4.14 -12.77 -16.14
CA ASP A 130 -3.99 -11.94 -17.32
C ASP A 130 -2.61 -11.25 -17.39
N THR A 131 -1.83 -11.34 -16.30
CA THR A 131 -0.60 -10.57 -16.13
C THR A 131 0.67 -11.42 -16.04
N LEU A 132 0.56 -12.67 -15.58
CA LEU A 132 1.70 -13.56 -15.39
C LEU A 132 1.49 -14.92 -16.07
N PRO A 133 2.57 -15.56 -16.58
CA PRO A 133 2.53 -16.95 -17.06
C PRO A 133 2.04 -17.91 -15.97
N GLU A 134 1.33 -18.95 -16.37
CA GLU A 134 0.67 -19.88 -15.44
C GLU A 134 1.67 -20.69 -14.59
N ASP A 135 2.82 -21.02 -15.13
CA ASP A 135 3.91 -21.69 -14.44
C ASP A 135 4.52 -20.82 -13.32
N VAL A 136 4.53 -19.50 -13.49
CA VAL A 136 4.95 -18.54 -12.46
C VAL A 136 3.88 -18.37 -11.38
N LEU A 137 2.61 -18.32 -11.77
CA LEU A 137 1.48 -18.08 -10.86
C LEU A 137 1.33 -19.15 -9.77
N SER A 138 1.80 -20.37 -10.01
CA SER A 138 1.69 -21.46 -9.05
C SER A 138 2.37 -21.16 -7.71
N SER A 139 3.53 -20.50 -7.74
CA SER A 139 4.27 -20.04 -6.55
C SER A 139 5.42 -19.13 -6.98
N PHE A 140 5.47 -17.92 -6.47
CA PHE A 140 6.57 -16.99 -6.76
C PHE A 140 6.90 -16.07 -5.58
N LEU A 141 8.16 -15.64 -5.57
CA LEU A 141 8.64 -14.52 -4.79
C LEU A 141 8.37 -13.24 -5.56
N CYS A 142 7.73 -12.25 -4.95
CA CYS A 142 7.58 -10.93 -5.53
C CYS A 142 8.44 -9.92 -4.78
N ILE A 143 9.14 -9.07 -5.52
CA ILE A 143 9.91 -7.97 -4.97
C ILE A 143 9.39 -6.69 -5.60
N HIS A 144 9.04 -5.73 -4.75
CA HIS A 144 8.67 -4.39 -5.17
C HIS A 144 9.81 -3.42 -4.89
N ILE A 145 10.38 -2.84 -5.95
CA ILE A 145 11.47 -1.86 -5.89
C ILE A 145 10.89 -0.48 -6.21
N ARG A 146 10.92 0.43 -5.25
CA ARG A 146 10.52 1.83 -5.43
C ARG A 146 11.78 2.67 -5.65
N ARG A 147 11.88 3.30 -6.80
CA ARG A 147 12.95 4.23 -7.17
C ARG A 147 12.40 5.62 -7.47
N GLY A 148 11.62 5.79 -8.51
CA GLY A 148 10.90 6.98 -8.94
C GLY A 148 11.30 8.28 -8.23
N ASP A 149 10.39 8.85 -7.49
CA ASP A 149 10.59 10.02 -6.65
C ASP A 149 11.52 9.79 -5.43
N TYR A 150 11.73 8.52 -5.04
CA TYR A 150 12.52 8.13 -3.86
C TYR A 150 14.04 8.23 -4.08
N VAL A 151 14.53 8.28 -5.31
CA VAL A 151 15.96 8.47 -5.60
C VAL A 151 16.51 9.78 -5.00
N ASN A 152 15.64 10.74 -4.76
CA ASN A 152 15.97 12.01 -4.14
C ASN A 152 15.81 12.02 -2.61
N VAL A 153 15.38 10.91 -2.00
CA VAL A 153 15.12 10.80 -0.57
C VAL A 153 15.84 9.58 -0.02
N ALA A 154 17.12 9.76 0.31
CA ALA A 154 18.02 8.66 0.72
C ALA A 154 17.47 7.80 1.87
N SER A 155 16.69 8.39 2.78
CA SER A 155 16.06 7.68 3.89
C SER A 155 14.97 6.69 3.45
N HIS A 156 14.47 6.80 2.24
CA HIS A 156 13.42 5.93 1.69
C HIS A 156 13.97 4.84 0.77
N LEU A 157 15.21 5.00 0.31
CA LEU A 157 15.85 4.03 -0.56
C LEU A 157 16.28 2.78 0.20
N ILE A 158 15.97 1.64 -0.37
CA ILE A 158 16.57 0.34 -0.05
C ILE A 158 17.56 0.07 -1.17
N SER A 159 18.79 -0.26 -0.83
CA SER A 159 19.83 -0.50 -1.81
C SER A 159 19.63 -1.83 -2.56
N ASP A 160 20.26 -1.95 -3.71
CA ASP A 160 20.23 -3.20 -4.48
C ASP A 160 20.89 -4.35 -3.69
N GLU A 161 21.95 -4.06 -2.91
CA GLU A 161 22.65 -5.03 -2.06
C GLU A 161 21.74 -5.57 -0.95
N GLU A 162 20.91 -4.70 -0.33
CA GLU A 162 19.95 -5.11 0.69
C GLU A 162 18.90 -6.05 0.09
N PHE A 163 18.34 -5.72 -1.08
CA PHE A 163 17.42 -6.60 -1.78
C PHE A 163 18.11 -7.92 -2.17
N ILE A 164 19.29 -7.90 -2.76
CA ILE A 164 20.04 -9.09 -3.17
C ILE A 164 20.32 -9.99 -1.95
N SER A 165 20.76 -9.41 -0.85
CA SER A 165 21.04 -10.15 0.39
C SER A 165 19.79 -10.89 0.89
N LEU A 166 18.63 -10.23 0.86
CA LEU A 166 17.38 -10.86 1.29
C LEU A 166 16.91 -11.93 0.30
N ILE A 167 16.93 -11.63 -1.00
CA ILE A 167 16.52 -12.54 -2.08
C ILE A 167 17.32 -13.84 -2.03
N ARG A 168 18.63 -13.75 -1.80
CA ARG A 168 19.52 -14.91 -1.72
C ARG A 168 19.09 -15.92 -0.64
N LYS A 169 18.44 -15.47 0.44
CA LYS A 169 17.91 -16.36 1.49
C LYS A 169 16.79 -17.28 0.99
N PHE A 170 16.14 -16.92 -0.11
CA PHE A 170 15.05 -17.68 -0.73
C PHE A 170 15.48 -18.49 -1.95
N SER A 171 16.74 -18.35 -2.37
CA SER A 171 17.33 -19.16 -3.44
C SER A 171 17.20 -20.66 -3.09
N GLY A 172 16.64 -21.43 -4.01
CA GLY A 172 16.38 -22.86 -3.81
C GLY A 172 15.11 -23.22 -3.00
N LEU A 173 14.44 -22.22 -2.38
CA LEU A 173 13.16 -22.43 -1.69
C LEU A 173 11.95 -22.19 -2.58
N ILE A 174 12.12 -21.36 -3.61
CA ILE A 174 11.09 -21.01 -4.58
C ILE A 174 11.71 -20.88 -5.97
N ASN A 175 11.01 -21.38 -6.99
CA ASN A 175 11.57 -21.46 -8.34
C ASN A 175 11.40 -20.19 -9.16
N ASN A 176 10.42 -19.37 -8.85
CA ASN A 176 10.03 -18.22 -9.66
C ASN A 176 10.14 -16.92 -8.88
N ALA A 177 10.64 -15.88 -9.53
CA ALA A 177 10.67 -14.52 -9.00
C ALA A 177 10.04 -13.52 -9.97
N VAL A 178 9.32 -12.55 -9.42
CA VAL A 178 8.78 -11.41 -10.14
C VAL A 178 9.29 -10.14 -9.48
N ILE A 179 10.04 -9.36 -10.23
CA ILE A 179 10.63 -8.11 -9.78
C ILE A 179 9.83 -6.97 -10.38
N LEU A 180 9.17 -6.22 -9.53
CA LEU A 180 8.37 -5.05 -9.90
C LEU A 180 9.14 -3.78 -9.60
N SER A 181 9.15 -2.82 -10.51
CA SER A 181 9.74 -1.51 -10.28
C SER A 181 8.97 -0.41 -10.99
N ASP A 182 8.94 0.77 -10.40
CA ASP A 182 8.45 2.00 -11.01
C ASP A 182 9.50 2.72 -11.88
N SER A 183 10.67 2.10 -12.05
CA SER A 183 11.80 2.61 -12.82
C SER A 183 12.57 1.46 -13.46
N PRO A 184 13.34 1.70 -14.53
CA PRO A 184 14.15 0.65 -15.15
C PRO A 184 15.10 -0.03 -14.16
N ILE A 185 15.10 -1.35 -14.16
CA ILE A 185 15.99 -2.17 -13.32
C ILE A 185 17.31 -2.36 -14.06
N GLY A 186 18.41 -1.99 -13.41
CA GLY A 186 19.76 -2.03 -13.99
C GLY A 186 20.23 -3.45 -14.37
N PRO A 187 21.11 -3.57 -15.36
CA PRO A 187 21.60 -4.87 -15.84
C PRO A 187 22.35 -5.65 -14.76
N ASP A 188 23.11 -4.98 -13.90
CA ASP A 188 23.88 -5.65 -12.84
C ASP A 188 22.97 -6.35 -11.84
N PHE A 189 21.89 -5.69 -11.43
CA PHE A 189 20.88 -6.31 -10.56
C PHE A 189 20.21 -7.50 -11.26
N ARG A 190 19.79 -7.34 -12.52
CA ARG A 190 19.19 -8.43 -13.33
C ARG A 190 20.12 -9.63 -13.42
N ASN A 191 21.38 -9.41 -13.76
CA ASN A 191 22.39 -10.46 -13.91
C ASN A 191 22.68 -11.19 -12.59
N THR A 192 22.64 -10.44 -11.47
CA THR A 192 22.88 -11.01 -10.14
C THR A 192 21.72 -11.86 -9.65
N ILE A 193 20.47 -11.46 -9.92
CA ILE A 193 19.27 -12.13 -9.39
C ILE A 193 18.85 -13.32 -10.23
N SER A 194 18.93 -13.21 -11.57
CA SER A 194 18.43 -14.25 -12.48
C SER A 194 18.94 -15.66 -12.16
N PRO A 195 20.20 -15.88 -11.77
CA PRO A 195 20.69 -17.23 -11.46
C PRO A 195 20.11 -17.86 -10.19
N PHE A 196 19.41 -17.10 -9.34
CA PHE A 196 18.84 -17.64 -8.11
C PHE A 196 17.52 -18.38 -8.33
N PHE A 197 16.90 -18.23 -9.50
CA PHE A 197 15.58 -18.76 -9.79
C PHE A 197 15.56 -19.45 -11.15
N LYS A 198 14.63 -20.39 -11.32
CA LYS A 198 14.37 -21.03 -12.60
C LYS A 198 13.78 -20.02 -13.59
N THR A 199 12.89 -19.18 -13.12
CA THR A 199 12.25 -18.11 -13.90
C THR A 199 12.31 -16.81 -13.15
N THR A 200 12.82 -15.76 -13.78
CA THR A 200 12.80 -14.40 -13.22
C THR A 200 12.16 -13.45 -14.23
N LEU A 201 11.07 -12.82 -13.83
CA LEU A 201 10.40 -11.78 -14.59
C LEU A 201 10.73 -10.41 -14.03
N PHE A 202 11.21 -9.51 -14.88
CA PHE A 202 11.46 -8.12 -14.53
C PHE A 202 10.40 -7.26 -15.22
N LEU A 203 9.55 -6.65 -14.42
CA LEU A 203 8.39 -5.87 -14.86
C LEU A 203 8.54 -4.42 -14.40
N ASP A 204 9.24 -3.66 -15.23
CA ASP A 204 9.46 -2.23 -15.01
C ASP A 204 8.34 -1.44 -15.69
N ASN A 205 7.82 -0.41 -15.02
CA ASN A 205 6.80 0.49 -15.59
C ASN A 205 5.50 -0.18 -16.06
N ILE A 206 5.12 -1.30 -15.46
CA ILE A 206 3.78 -1.84 -15.71
C ILE A 206 2.73 -1.01 -14.95
N ASP A 207 1.49 -1.15 -15.35
CA ASP A 207 0.35 -0.52 -14.69
C ASP A 207 0.35 -0.76 -13.18
N SER A 208 0.05 0.29 -12.40
CA SER A 208 0.10 0.25 -10.94
C SER A 208 -0.87 -0.77 -10.36
N TYR A 209 -2.03 -0.95 -10.98
CA TYR A 209 -3.00 -1.93 -10.53
C TYR A 209 -2.55 -3.35 -10.81
N ALA A 210 -1.98 -3.61 -12.00
CA ALA A 210 -1.37 -4.90 -12.33
C ALA A 210 -0.24 -5.23 -11.34
N SER A 211 0.64 -4.27 -11.03
CA SER A 211 1.70 -4.41 -10.03
C SER A 211 1.15 -4.78 -8.66
N HIS A 212 0.13 -4.06 -8.19
CA HIS A 212 -0.49 -4.30 -6.89
C HIS A 212 -1.17 -5.68 -6.83
N ARG A 213 -1.80 -6.11 -7.92
CA ARG A 213 -2.42 -7.43 -8.06
C ARG A 213 -1.39 -8.56 -8.01
N ILE A 214 -0.26 -8.41 -8.71
CA ILE A 214 0.85 -9.37 -8.66
C ILE A 214 1.38 -9.51 -7.24
N MET A 215 1.64 -8.41 -6.55
CA MET A 215 2.09 -8.44 -5.14
C MET A 215 1.10 -9.19 -4.23
N ARG A 216 -0.19 -9.00 -4.43
CA ARG A 216 -1.23 -9.69 -3.65
C ARG A 216 -1.35 -11.20 -3.94
N ALA A 217 -0.86 -11.65 -5.08
CA ALA A 217 -0.84 -13.07 -5.46
C ALA A 217 0.46 -13.79 -5.03
N ALA A 218 1.47 -13.06 -4.60
CA ALA A 218 2.78 -13.62 -4.25
C ALA A 218 2.70 -14.54 -3.02
N ARG A 219 3.50 -15.62 -3.03
CA ARG A 219 3.71 -16.48 -1.85
C ARG A 219 4.68 -15.83 -0.86
N ILE A 220 5.69 -15.15 -1.37
CA ILE A 220 6.64 -14.35 -0.59
C ILE A 220 6.65 -12.96 -1.19
N LEU A 221 6.47 -11.95 -0.37
CA LEU A 221 6.48 -10.54 -0.79
C LEU A 221 7.56 -9.77 -0.04
N ILE A 222 8.50 -9.22 -0.79
CA ILE A 222 9.49 -8.26 -0.29
C ILE A 222 9.03 -6.86 -0.71
N CYS A 223 8.66 -6.05 0.28
CA CYS A 223 8.19 -4.70 0.08
C CYS A 223 9.35 -3.70 0.00
N SER A 224 9.17 -2.65 -0.79
CA SER A 224 9.92 -1.41 -0.59
C SER A 224 9.31 -0.58 0.54
N ASN A 225 9.98 0.51 0.90
CA ASN A 225 9.47 1.51 1.84
C ASN A 225 8.35 2.35 1.20
N SER A 226 7.19 1.74 0.96
CA SER A 226 6.08 2.35 0.23
C SER A 226 4.72 1.86 0.74
N THR A 227 3.79 2.79 0.99
CA THR A 227 2.39 2.46 1.32
C THR A 227 1.74 1.58 0.27
N PHE A 228 2.17 1.69 -0.98
CA PHE A 228 1.68 0.88 -2.09
C PHE A 228 1.95 -0.62 -1.88
N SER A 229 3.19 -1.01 -1.59
CA SER A 229 3.52 -2.42 -1.32
C SER A 229 3.01 -2.89 0.05
N LEU A 230 2.93 -1.99 1.04
CA LEU A 230 2.39 -2.33 2.34
C LEU A 230 0.90 -2.68 2.28
N THR A 231 0.11 -1.93 1.50
CA THR A 231 -1.31 -2.26 1.30
C THR A 231 -1.51 -3.53 0.48
N ALA A 232 -0.65 -3.80 -0.49
CA ALA A 232 -0.65 -5.08 -1.19
C ALA A 232 -0.37 -6.25 -0.24
N ALA A 233 0.60 -6.08 0.66
CA ALA A 233 0.89 -7.06 1.71
C ALA A 233 -0.30 -7.27 2.65
N ALA A 234 -0.95 -6.20 3.09
CA ALA A 234 -2.13 -6.27 3.96
C ALA A 234 -3.32 -7.00 3.30
N LEU A 235 -3.46 -6.86 1.98
CA LEU A 235 -4.48 -7.54 1.18
C LEU A 235 -4.06 -8.94 0.68
N ASN A 236 -2.88 -9.43 1.06
CA ASN A 236 -2.40 -10.77 0.76
C ASN A 236 -2.21 -11.57 2.06
N PRO A 237 -3.27 -12.17 2.61
CA PRO A 237 -3.22 -12.84 3.91
C PRO A 237 -2.40 -14.13 3.92
N ASN A 238 -1.97 -14.63 2.77
CA ASN A 238 -1.28 -15.90 2.61
C ASN A 238 0.23 -15.73 2.37
N ALA A 239 0.73 -14.52 2.18
CA ALA A 239 2.13 -14.28 1.92
C ALA A 239 2.99 -14.29 3.18
N LEU A 240 4.23 -14.76 3.03
CA LEU A 240 5.32 -14.38 3.91
C LEU A 240 5.81 -13.00 3.48
N VAL A 241 5.70 -12.01 4.35
CA VAL A 241 5.97 -10.61 4.00
C VAL A 241 7.19 -10.07 4.72
N PHE A 242 8.05 -9.38 3.96
CA PHE A 242 9.20 -8.65 4.46
C PHE A 242 9.01 -7.16 4.18
N ILE A 243 9.03 -6.35 5.21
CA ILE A 243 8.91 -4.89 5.13
C ILE A 243 10.18 -4.21 5.67
N PRO A 244 10.59 -3.07 5.11
CA PRO A 244 11.74 -2.33 5.61
C PRO A 244 11.49 -1.85 7.05
N LYS A 245 12.52 -1.95 7.88
CA LYS A 245 12.50 -1.40 9.25
C LYS A 245 12.50 0.13 9.26
N LYS A 246 13.20 0.74 8.31
CA LYS A 246 13.33 2.19 8.16
C LYS A 246 12.19 2.74 7.30
N TRP A 247 11.22 3.40 7.92
CA TRP A 247 10.04 3.90 7.19
C TRP A 247 10.07 5.40 6.89
N VAL A 248 10.72 6.22 7.69
CA VAL A 248 10.80 7.70 7.51
C VAL A 248 12.09 8.24 8.07
N GLU A 249 12.62 9.31 7.44
CA GLU A 249 13.85 9.99 7.84
C GLU A 249 13.82 10.47 9.30
N GLY A 250 14.93 10.24 10.01
CA GLY A 250 15.23 10.83 11.31
C GLY A 250 14.40 10.36 12.50
N LYS A 251 13.42 9.50 12.33
CA LYS A 251 12.69 8.87 13.42
C LYS A 251 12.70 7.37 13.21
N ASN A 252 13.30 6.64 14.15
CA ASN A 252 13.03 5.22 14.31
C ASN A 252 11.54 5.06 14.70
N ARG A 253 10.66 5.35 13.78
CA ARG A 253 9.32 4.83 13.88
C ARG A 253 9.47 3.38 13.52
N HIS A 254 9.61 2.57 14.55
CA HIS A 254 9.20 1.20 14.46
C HIS A 254 7.83 1.26 13.77
N VAL A 255 7.71 0.68 12.59
CA VAL A 255 6.44 0.12 12.20
C VAL A 255 6.32 -0.97 13.24
N ASP A 256 5.76 -0.60 14.40
CA ASP A 256 5.50 -1.54 15.46
C ASP A 256 4.90 -2.73 14.77
N GLU A 257 5.27 -3.91 15.22
CA GLU A 257 4.74 -5.21 14.82
C GLU A 257 3.21 -5.24 14.98
N ALA A 258 2.56 -4.20 14.46
CA ALA A 258 1.12 -4.11 14.46
C ALA A 258 0.63 -5.26 13.60
N PRO A 259 -0.19 -6.11 14.14
CA PRO A 259 -0.59 -7.37 13.55
C PRO A 259 -1.34 -7.11 12.26
N ILE A 260 -0.63 -7.06 11.13
CA ILE A 260 -1.26 -7.38 9.88
C ILE A 260 -1.39 -8.90 9.92
N GLN A 261 -2.38 -9.32 10.67
CA GLN A 261 -2.83 -10.67 10.96
C GLN A 261 -1.82 -11.72 11.43
N SER A 262 -2.31 -12.53 12.34
CA SER A 262 -1.74 -13.75 12.90
C SER A 262 -1.34 -14.86 11.91
N ARG A 263 -1.40 -14.63 10.60
CA ARG A 263 -0.99 -15.55 9.54
C ARG A 263 0.10 -14.99 8.63
N CYS A 264 0.38 -13.70 8.68
CA CYS A 264 1.53 -13.10 8.00
C CYS A 264 2.67 -12.97 9.01
N LEU A 265 3.72 -13.76 8.82
CA LEU A 265 4.97 -13.54 9.53
C LEU A 265 5.65 -12.32 8.93
N PHE A 266 5.48 -11.13 9.57
CA PHE A 266 6.28 -9.96 9.25
C PHE A 266 7.66 -10.13 9.86
N GLN A 267 8.67 -10.31 9.03
CA GLN A 267 10.04 -10.07 9.44
C GLN A 267 10.43 -8.66 9.03
N ILE A 268 10.84 -7.89 10.01
CA ILE A 268 11.44 -6.58 9.78
C ILE A 268 12.82 -6.82 9.19
N MET A 269 13.09 -6.20 8.04
CA MET A 269 14.44 -6.20 7.47
C MET A 269 15.33 -5.42 8.42
N GLU A 270 16.26 -6.09 9.06
CA GLU A 270 17.30 -5.43 9.83
C GLU A 270 18.32 -4.84 8.86
N ASN A 271 18.46 -3.52 8.91
CA ASN A 271 19.58 -2.87 8.25
C ASN A 271 20.83 -3.34 9.00
N SER A 272 21.62 -4.14 8.33
CA SER A 272 22.95 -4.58 8.78
C SER A 272 23.95 -3.42 8.75
#